data_3ab899abcc62638f870113f29d997f3e
#
_entry.id   3ab899abcc62638f870113f29d997f3e
#
_cell.length_a   1.000
_cell.length_b   1.000
_cell.length_c   1.000
_cell.angle_alpha   90.00
_cell.angle_beta   90.00
_cell.angle_gamma   90.00
#
_symmetry.space_group_name_H-M   'P 1'
#
loop_
_entity.id
_entity.type
_entity.pdbx_description
1 polymer ?
#
loop_
_entity_poly.entity_id
_entity_poly.type
_entity_poly.pdbx_seq_one_letter_code
_entity_poly.pdbx_strand_id
1 'polypeptide(L)'
;MSMNQSNNQIIKKNLLIICRGAGDLATGIIHRLHRAGHRVIALETDYPAAIRRQVSFCEAVYDGSAAVEGVTARLLPALNDAETISGINDTPAAHIASEKCDSSAIEAVLEAGEVPLLSSAIEAVLEAGEVPLLIDPKGESIALLKPDVVVDAIIAKKNLGTTINMAPLVIGVGPGFTAGHDVHLVIESMRGHNLARIITDGMVQPNTGVPGNIAGFTSERVIHAPAAGYIYDVRKIGDIVQKGDEIARIYPDKGSYDNKLSEYVPVNATITGIIRGLIREGYYFKEGFKIADIDPREGELSNCFTISDKARSIAGSVLEAVSAFEHGVKIY
;
A
#
# COMPACT_ATOMS: atom_id res chain seq x y z
N MET A 1 11.40 -19.17 -52.58
CA MET A 1 11.76 -19.65 -51.23
C MET A 1 12.16 -18.45 -50.39
N SER A 2 11.23 -17.91 -49.65
CA SER A 2 11.42 -16.77 -48.74
C SER A 2 11.42 -17.37 -47.35
N MET A 3 12.58 -17.35 -46.69
CA MET A 3 12.72 -17.80 -45.32
C MET A 3 12.01 -16.81 -44.39
N ASN A 4 10.96 -17.29 -43.74
CA ASN A 4 10.37 -16.65 -42.57
C ASN A 4 11.46 -16.49 -41.48
N GLN A 5 11.94 -15.28 -41.26
CA GLN A 5 12.62 -14.94 -40.02
C GLN A 5 11.55 -14.90 -38.93
N SER A 6 11.40 -16.01 -38.22
CA SER A 6 10.67 -16.06 -36.97
C SER A 6 11.35 -15.10 -35.98
N ASN A 7 10.69 -13.98 -35.67
CA ASN A 7 11.01 -13.15 -34.54
C ASN A 7 10.85 -13.99 -33.26
N ASN A 8 11.92 -14.61 -32.80
CA ASN A 8 12.04 -15.12 -31.44
C ASN A 8 12.18 -13.89 -30.50
N GLN A 9 11.07 -13.20 -30.25
CA GLN A 9 11.01 -12.36 -29.07
C GLN A 9 11.17 -13.30 -27.88
N ILE A 10 12.33 -13.22 -27.22
CA ILE A 10 12.57 -13.87 -25.92
C ILE A 10 11.54 -13.26 -24.97
N ILE A 11 10.51 -14.03 -24.63
CA ILE A 11 9.54 -13.66 -23.59
C ILE A 11 10.36 -13.45 -22.32
N LYS A 12 10.45 -12.21 -21.87
CA LYS A 12 11.18 -11.82 -20.66
C LYS A 12 10.37 -12.35 -19.48
N LYS A 13 10.66 -13.57 -19.01
CA LYS A 13 10.05 -14.14 -17.81
C LYS A 13 10.51 -13.30 -16.59
N ASN A 14 9.56 -12.95 -15.71
CA ASN A 14 9.79 -12.27 -14.44
C ASN A 14 10.18 -10.78 -14.58
N LEU A 15 9.23 -9.96 -15.03
CA LEU A 15 9.39 -8.50 -15.04
C LEU A 15 9.72 -7.96 -13.63
N LEU A 16 10.57 -6.93 -13.57
CA LEU A 16 10.76 -6.14 -12.37
C LEU A 16 9.69 -5.06 -12.30
N ILE A 17 8.86 -5.11 -11.27
CA ILE A 17 7.73 -4.22 -11.07
C ILE A 17 7.90 -3.45 -9.76
N ILE A 18 7.83 -2.14 -9.82
CA ILE A 18 7.79 -1.29 -8.62
C ILE A 18 6.37 -0.81 -8.40
N CYS A 19 5.82 -1.06 -7.20
CA CYS A 19 4.54 -0.55 -6.76
C CYS A 19 4.74 0.60 -5.77
N ARG A 20 4.28 1.79 -6.11
CA ARG A 20 4.24 2.95 -5.22
C ARG A 20 3.00 2.86 -4.36
N GLY A 21 3.18 2.75 -3.04
CA GLY A 21 2.16 2.49 -2.03
C GLY A 21 2.06 0.99 -1.69
N ALA A 22 1.80 0.70 -0.42
CA ALA A 22 1.63 -0.64 0.14
C ALA A 22 0.40 -0.76 1.07
N GLY A 23 -0.58 0.16 0.95
CA GLY A 23 -1.88 0.07 1.61
C GLY A 23 -2.74 -1.07 1.08
N ASP A 24 -3.99 -1.23 1.55
CA ASP A 24 -4.84 -2.40 1.27
C ASP A 24 -5.10 -2.65 -0.23
N LEU A 25 -5.30 -1.61 -1.04
CA LEU A 25 -5.48 -1.77 -2.49
C LEU A 25 -4.16 -2.13 -3.19
N ALA A 26 -3.08 -1.45 -2.85
CA ALA A 26 -1.75 -1.75 -3.36
C ALA A 26 -1.32 -3.17 -2.98
N THR A 27 -1.61 -3.62 -1.76
CA THR A 27 -1.34 -4.98 -1.30
C THR A 27 -2.02 -6.02 -2.19
N GLY A 28 -3.28 -5.79 -2.59
CA GLY A 28 -3.95 -6.70 -3.54
C GLY A 28 -3.26 -6.79 -4.90
N ILE A 29 -2.71 -5.68 -5.39
CA ILE A 29 -1.93 -5.61 -6.64
C ILE A 29 -0.60 -6.35 -6.47
N ILE A 30 0.18 -6.00 -5.45
CA ILE A 30 1.48 -6.59 -5.13
C ILE A 30 1.34 -8.11 -4.96
N HIS A 31 0.37 -8.56 -4.15
CA HIS A 31 0.07 -9.96 -3.92
C HIS A 31 -0.18 -10.70 -5.24
N ARG A 32 -1.04 -10.16 -6.11
CA ARG A 32 -1.39 -10.80 -7.37
C ARG A 32 -0.21 -10.88 -8.34
N LEU A 33 0.56 -9.81 -8.49
CA LEU A 33 1.73 -9.76 -9.35
C LEU A 33 2.83 -10.72 -8.86
N HIS A 34 3.08 -10.75 -7.55
CA HIS A 34 4.02 -11.67 -6.93
C HIS A 34 3.59 -13.14 -7.16
N ARG A 35 2.30 -13.47 -6.92
CA ARG A 35 1.74 -14.81 -7.17
C ARG A 35 1.72 -15.19 -8.65
N ALA A 36 1.77 -14.24 -9.56
CA ALA A 36 1.93 -14.47 -11.00
C ALA A 36 3.39 -14.72 -11.41
N GLY A 37 4.35 -14.62 -10.47
CA GLY A 37 5.77 -14.92 -10.68
C GLY A 37 6.61 -13.71 -11.06
N HIS A 38 6.10 -12.48 -10.98
CA HIS A 38 6.89 -11.28 -11.20
C HIS A 38 7.71 -10.90 -9.95
N ARG A 39 8.81 -10.19 -10.18
CA ARG A 39 9.66 -9.60 -9.14
C ARG A 39 9.05 -8.25 -8.75
N VAL A 40 8.46 -8.18 -7.57
CA VAL A 40 7.71 -6.99 -7.13
C VAL A 40 8.42 -6.34 -5.95
N ILE A 41 8.64 -5.02 -6.03
CA ILE A 41 9.16 -4.18 -4.96
C ILE A 41 8.06 -3.18 -4.57
N ALA A 42 7.85 -2.99 -3.28
CA ALA A 42 6.92 -1.99 -2.75
C ALA A 42 7.67 -0.74 -2.25
N LEU A 43 7.16 0.44 -2.56
CA LEU A 43 7.63 1.71 -2.01
C LEU A 43 6.56 2.29 -1.09
N GLU A 44 6.94 2.76 0.08
CA GLU A 44 6.00 3.34 1.03
C GLU A 44 6.62 4.56 1.73
N THR A 45 5.80 5.30 2.47
CA THR A 45 6.23 6.37 3.36
C THR A 45 6.76 5.79 4.67
N ASP A 46 7.53 6.57 5.39
CA ASP A 46 8.04 6.27 6.74
C ASP A 46 6.93 6.21 7.82
N TYR A 47 5.76 6.78 7.53
CA TYR A 47 4.63 6.85 8.47
C TYR A 47 3.29 6.54 7.79
N PRO A 48 3.06 5.28 7.35
CA PRO A 48 1.85 4.91 6.64
C PRO A 48 0.61 4.91 7.53
N ALA A 49 -0.54 5.26 6.94
CA ALA A 49 -1.81 5.49 7.63
C ALA A 49 -2.92 4.52 7.18
N ALA A 50 -2.62 3.25 6.99
CA ALA A 50 -3.62 2.28 6.61
C ALA A 50 -4.60 1.99 7.76
N ILE A 51 -5.91 2.10 7.49
CA ILE A 51 -6.93 1.67 8.49
C ILE A 51 -7.24 0.19 8.36
N ARG A 52 -7.13 -0.40 7.16
CA ARG A 52 -7.26 -1.84 6.94
C ARG A 52 -5.92 -2.55 7.08
N ARG A 53 -5.22 -2.27 8.17
CA ARG A 53 -3.84 -2.69 8.41
C ARG A 53 -3.63 -4.19 8.39
N GLN A 54 -4.61 -5.01 8.77
CA GLN A 54 -4.52 -6.48 8.72
C GLN A 54 -4.37 -7.07 7.29
N VAL A 55 -4.58 -6.24 6.27
CA VAL A 55 -4.45 -6.62 4.86
C VAL A 55 -3.61 -5.60 4.08
N SER A 56 -2.65 -4.98 4.76
CA SER A 56 -1.79 -3.93 4.21
C SER A 56 -0.31 -4.24 4.45
N PHE A 57 0.47 -4.35 3.39
CA PHE A 57 1.91 -4.57 3.48
C PHE A 57 2.68 -3.38 4.07
N CYS A 58 2.09 -2.18 4.06
CA CYS A 58 2.69 -1.00 4.70
C CYS A 58 2.90 -1.17 6.22
N GLU A 59 2.22 -2.12 6.88
CA GLU A 59 2.50 -2.45 8.28
C GLU A 59 3.93 -2.97 8.50
N ALA A 60 4.58 -3.48 7.45
CA ALA A 60 5.99 -3.85 7.52
C ALA A 60 6.92 -2.68 7.89
N VAL A 61 6.52 -1.43 7.61
CA VAL A 61 7.27 -0.22 8.02
C VAL A 61 7.40 -0.16 9.55
N TYR A 62 6.38 -0.60 10.28
CA TYR A 62 6.36 -0.59 11.75
C TYR A 62 6.88 -1.89 12.37
N ASP A 63 6.60 -3.05 11.74
CA ASP A 63 6.79 -4.36 12.33
C ASP A 63 7.94 -5.14 11.68
N GLY A 64 8.68 -4.51 10.72
CA GLY A 64 9.76 -5.14 9.95
C GLY A 64 9.26 -6.07 8.84
N SER A 65 8.09 -6.68 9.00
CA SER A 65 7.44 -7.50 7.99
C SER A 65 5.92 -7.52 8.16
N ALA A 66 5.19 -7.77 7.08
CA ALA A 66 3.74 -7.95 7.09
C ALA A 66 3.35 -9.09 6.14
N ALA A 67 2.50 -10.01 6.60
CA ALA A 67 2.04 -11.14 5.82
C ALA A 67 0.54 -11.02 5.50
N VAL A 68 0.16 -11.17 4.23
CA VAL A 68 -1.22 -11.14 3.76
C VAL A 68 -1.45 -12.32 2.80
N GLU A 69 -2.40 -13.19 3.12
CA GLU A 69 -2.79 -14.35 2.29
C GLU A 69 -1.58 -15.17 1.78
N GLY A 70 -0.59 -15.41 2.67
CA GLY A 70 0.57 -16.25 2.37
C GLY A 70 1.69 -15.58 1.55
N VAL A 71 1.62 -14.26 1.33
CA VAL A 71 2.72 -13.45 0.80
C VAL A 71 3.23 -12.54 1.91
N THR A 72 4.53 -12.45 2.08
CA THR A 72 5.20 -11.59 3.06
C THR A 72 5.88 -10.42 2.37
N ALA A 73 5.64 -9.21 2.85
CA ALA A 73 6.46 -8.05 2.55
C ALA A 73 7.45 -7.82 3.68
N ARG A 74 8.70 -7.53 3.33
CA ARG A 74 9.80 -7.29 4.28
C ARG A 74 10.37 -5.92 4.10
N LEU A 75 10.39 -5.15 5.19
CA LEU A 75 11.10 -3.87 5.22
C LEU A 75 12.59 -4.10 5.03
N LEU A 76 13.17 -3.44 4.05
CA LEU A 76 14.61 -3.32 3.96
C LEU A 76 15.07 -2.16 4.86
N PRO A 77 16.05 -2.39 5.77
CA PRO A 77 16.57 -1.33 6.62
C PRO A 77 17.17 -0.23 5.76
N ALA A 78 17.12 0.99 6.26
CA ALA A 78 17.89 2.10 5.70
C ALA A 78 19.38 1.70 5.76
N LEU A 79 20.09 1.80 4.65
CA LEU A 79 21.47 1.31 4.51
C LEU A 79 22.50 2.03 5.40
N ASN A 80 22.09 3.01 6.21
CA ASN A 80 22.96 3.70 7.17
C ASN A 80 23.36 2.83 8.37
N ASP A 81 22.74 1.65 8.56
CA ASP A 81 23.08 0.70 9.60
C ASP A 81 23.85 -0.50 9.00
N ALA A 82 25.08 -0.26 8.56
CA ALA A 82 25.95 -1.30 7.99
C ALA A 82 26.18 -2.50 8.94
N GLU A 83 25.96 -2.35 10.24
CA GLU A 83 26.00 -3.44 11.22
C GLU A 83 24.78 -4.38 11.15
N THR A 84 23.65 -3.93 10.62
CA THR A 84 22.40 -4.72 10.57
C THR A 84 22.37 -5.70 9.38
N ILE A 85 23.15 -5.47 8.33
CA ILE A 85 23.16 -6.30 7.11
C ILE A 85 23.79 -7.68 7.36
N SER A 86 24.69 -7.80 8.32
CA SER A 86 25.35 -9.10 8.67
C SER A 86 24.48 -10.02 9.52
N GLY A 87 23.33 -9.55 10.06
CA GLY A 87 22.50 -10.24 11.04
C GLY A 87 21.07 -10.54 10.60
N ILE A 88 20.75 -10.59 9.31
CA ILE A 88 19.37 -10.77 8.81
C ILE A 88 18.68 -12.06 9.32
N ASN A 89 19.41 -13.01 9.89
CA ASN A 89 18.87 -14.30 10.30
C ASN A 89 18.46 -14.43 11.78
N ASP A 90 18.75 -13.49 12.69
CA ASP A 90 18.63 -13.80 14.13
C ASP A 90 18.12 -12.69 15.09
N THR A 91 17.52 -11.58 14.64
CA THR A 91 17.10 -10.54 15.60
C THR A 91 15.60 -10.26 15.61
N PRO A 92 14.92 -10.30 16.80
CA PRO A 92 13.52 -9.88 16.90
C PRO A 92 13.37 -8.37 16.72
N ALA A 93 12.40 -7.97 15.92
CA ALA A 93 12.11 -6.62 15.41
C ALA A 93 11.76 -5.53 16.46
N ALA A 94 12.06 -5.70 17.74
CA ALA A 94 11.56 -4.83 18.81
C ALA A 94 12.37 -3.55 19.07
N HIS A 95 13.52 -3.32 18.44
CA HIS A 95 14.39 -2.18 18.76
C HIS A 95 14.51 -1.06 17.70
N ILE A 96 13.88 -1.20 16.53
CA ILE A 96 14.08 -0.24 15.41
C ILE A 96 13.06 0.93 15.42
N ALA A 97 12.04 0.88 16.26
CA ALA A 97 10.91 1.82 16.23
C ALA A 97 11.15 3.19 16.93
N SER A 98 12.33 3.51 17.44
CA SER A 98 12.53 4.69 18.30
C SER A 98 13.33 5.86 17.71
N GLU A 99 13.96 5.74 16.55
CA GLU A 99 14.64 6.87 15.91
C GLU A 99 13.98 7.18 14.55
N LYS A 100 13.72 8.46 14.31
CA LYS A 100 13.11 8.99 13.09
C LYS A 100 13.84 8.44 11.87
N CYS A 101 13.20 7.53 11.14
CA CYS A 101 13.62 7.19 9.80
C CYS A 101 13.32 8.40 8.91
N ASP A 102 14.32 9.21 8.66
CA ASP A 102 14.21 10.40 7.82
C ASP A 102 14.18 9.96 6.36
N SER A 103 13.39 10.62 5.52
CA SER A 103 13.29 10.37 4.07
C SER A 103 14.63 10.52 3.32
N SER A 104 15.68 10.90 4.02
CA SER A 104 17.07 10.97 3.56
C SER A 104 17.77 9.62 3.38
N ALA A 105 17.15 8.50 3.78
CA ALA A 105 17.83 7.19 3.77
C ALA A 105 18.25 6.75 2.35
N ILE A 106 17.37 6.90 1.36
CA ILE A 106 17.72 6.59 -0.04
C ILE A 106 18.64 7.65 -0.63
N GLU A 107 18.44 8.94 -0.31
CA GLU A 107 19.37 10.01 -0.70
C GLU A 107 20.77 9.73 -0.16
N ALA A 108 20.91 9.30 1.10
CA ALA A 108 22.18 8.96 1.71
C ALA A 108 22.85 7.76 1.02
N VAL A 109 22.09 6.73 0.65
CA VAL A 109 22.59 5.58 -0.14
C VAL A 109 23.12 6.02 -1.50
N LEU A 110 22.45 6.96 -2.14
CA LEU A 110 22.86 7.53 -3.41
C LEU A 110 24.17 8.31 -3.30
N GLU A 111 24.28 9.14 -2.27
CA GLU A 111 25.48 9.95 -2.00
C GLU A 111 26.68 9.10 -1.56
N ALA A 112 26.45 8.01 -0.83
CA ALA A 112 27.51 7.11 -0.37
C ALA A 112 28.01 6.10 -1.41
N GLY A 113 27.33 5.99 -2.58
CA GLY A 113 27.69 5.00 -3.61
C GLY A 113 27.33 3.55 -3.23
N GLU A 114 26.39 3.35 -2.32
CA GLU A 114 25.99 2.04 -1.76
C GLU A 114 24.89 1.33 -2.59
N VAL A 115 24.65 1.77 -3.81
CA VAL A 115 23.71 1.14 -4.76
C VAL A 115 23.90 -0.38 -4.91
N PRO A 116 25.14 -0.92 -4.93
CA PRO A 116 25.33 -2.38 -5.00
C PRO A 116 24.79 -3.12 -3.77
N LEU A 117 24.89 -2.53 -2.57
CA LEU A 117 24.37 -3.13 -1.33
C LEU A 117 22.85 -3.15 -1.33
N LEU A 118 22.20 -2.06 -1.73
CA LEU A 118 20.73 -2.02 -1.89
C LEU A 118 20.26 -3.09 -2.89
N SER A 119 20.91 -3.19 -4.03
CA SER A 119 20.57 -4.21 -5.03
C SER A 119 20.71 -5.63 -4.49
N SER A 120 21.80 -5.91 -3.75
CA SER A 120 22.03 -7.22 -3.13
C SER A 120 20.96 -7.55 -2.06
N ALA A 121 20.59 -6.59 -1.23
CA ALA A 121 19.55 -6.78 -0.21
C ALA A 121 18.16 -7.03 -0.84
N ILE A 122 17.83 -6.29 -1.90
CA ILE A 122 16.60 -6.53 -2.68
C ILE A 122 16.59 -7.94 -3.26
N GLU A 123 17.68 -8.37 -3.90
CA GLU A 123 17.78 -9.72 -4.49
C GLU A 123 17.60 -10.80 -3.43
N ALA A 124 18.24 -10.68 -2.27
CA ALA A 124 18.12 -11.66 -1.19
C ALA A 124 16.65 -11.84 -0.73
N VAL A 125 15.88 -10.75 -0.60
CA VAL A 125 14.46 -10.82 -0.23
C VAL A 125 13.62 -11.44 -1.35
N LEU A 126 13.89 -11.08 -2.61
CA LEU A 126 13.19 -11.65 -3.77
C LEU A 126 13.48 -13.15 -3.93
N GLU A 127 14.74 -13.60 -3.72
CA GLU A 127 15.14 -15.01 -3.74
C GLU A 127 14.50 -15.81 -2.61
N ALA A 128 14.26 -15.19 -1.45
CA ALA A 128 13.50 -15.79 -0.36
C ALA A 128 11.99 -15.94 -0.68
N GLY A 129 11.52 -15.46 -1.83
CA GLY A 129 10.12 -15.48 -2.23
C GLY A 129 9.26 -14.45 -1.48
N GLU A 130 9.87 -13.39 -0.95
CA GLU A 130 9.21 -12.29 -0.27
C GLU A 130 9.21 -11.01 -1.14
N VAL A 131 8.46 -10.01 -0.72
CA VAL A 131 8.35 -8.70 -1.39
C VAL A 131 9.20 -7.68 -0.63
N PRO A 132 10.29 -7.15 -1.21
CA PRO A 132 11.02 -6.05 -0.60
C PRO A 132 10.14 -4.80 -0.47
N LEU A 133 10.15 -4.17 0.71
CA LEU A 133 9.51 -2.89 0.95
C LEU A 133 10.58 -1.86 1.31
N LEU A 134 10.58 -0.75 0.59
CA LEU A 134 11.50 0.37 0.79
C LEU A 134 10.73 1.59 1.30
N ILE A 135 11.32 2.33 2.23
CA ILE A 135 10.84 3.66 2.60
C ILE A 135 11.38 4.64 1.55
N ASP A 136 10.55 4.94 0.57
CA ASP A 136 10.86 5.83 -0.56
C ASP A 136 9.60 6.55 -1.07
N PRO A 137 9.10 7.54 -0.32
CA PRO A 137 7.87 8.25 -0.68
C PRO A 137 7.97 9.01 -2.00
N LYS A 138 9.18 9.43 -2.39
CA LYS A 138 9.41 10.17 -3.64
C LYS A 138 9.58 9.27 -4.86
N GLY A 139 9.95 7.98 -4.66
CA GLY A 139 10.22 7.03 -5.74
C GLY A 139 11.60 7.22 -6.38
N GLU A 140 12.58 7.69 -5.62
CA GLU A 140 13.96 7.94 -6.10
C GLU A 140 14.66 6.65 -6.52
N SER A 141 14.35 5.53 -5.85
CA SER A 141 14.84 4.20 -6.21
C SER A 141 14.42 3.74 -7.62
N ILE A 142 13.33 4.29 -8.18
CA ILE A 142 12.85 3.93 -9.52
C ILE A 142 13.92 4.21 -10.59
N ALA A 143 14.55 5.37 -10.53
CA ALA A 143 15.59 5.76 -11.49
C ALA A 143 16.84 4.84 -11.41
N LEU A 144 17.13 4.30 -10.21
CA LEU A 144 18.25 3.41 -9.97
C LEU A 144 17.96 1.99 -10.43
N LEU A 145 16.81 1.47 -10.02
CA LEU A 145 16.43 0.07 -10.24
C LEU A 145 15.93 -0.18 -11.67
N LYS A 146 15.53 0.88 -12.39
CA LYS A 146 15.07 0.83 -13.80
C LYS A 146 14.07 -0.30 -14.04
N PRO A 147 12.90 -0.31 -13.37
CA PRO A 147 11.94 -1.37 -13.49
C PRO A 147 11.35 -1.45 -14.91
N ASP A 148 10.81 -2.61 -15.26
CA ASP A 148 10.03 -2.77 -16.50
C ASP A 148 8.65 -2.11 -16.37
N VAL A 149 8.09 -2.10 -15.16
CA VAL A 149 6.76 -1.55 -14.86
C VAL A 149 6.77 -0.75 -13.56
N VAL A 150 6.09 0.39 -13.56
CA VAL A 150 5.73 1.14 -12.34
C VAL A 150 4.21 1.15 -12.20
N VAL A 151 3.72 0.81 -11.00
CA VAL A 151 2.30 0.92 -10.65
C VAL A 151 2.15 1.91 -9.51
N ASP A 152 1.51 3.05 -9.74
CA ASP A 152 1.18 3.97 -8.66
C ASP A 152 -0.19 3.61 -8.08
N ALA A 153 -0.17 3.04 -6.89
CA ALA A 153 -1.34 2.63 -6.11
C ALA A 153 -1.38 3.30 -4.72
N ILE A 154 -0.79 4.50 -4.59
CA ILE A 154 -0.84 5.32 -3.36
C ILE A 154 -2.29 5.73 -3.03
N ILE A 155 -3.13 5.91 -4.06
CA ILE A 155 -4.55 6.32 -3.92
C ILE A 155 -4.68 7.71 -3.25
N ALA A 156 -3.76 8.59 -3.50
CA ALA A 156 -3.74 9.96 -2.94
C ALA A 156 -4.81 10.89 -3.55
N LYS A 157 -5.56 10.43 -4.56
CA LYS A 157 -6.58 11.21 -5.31
C LYS A 157 -6.00 12.40 -6.09
N LYS A 158 -4.71 12.49 -6.16
CA LYS A 158 -3.89 13.42 -6.93
C LYS A 158 -2.58 12.74 -7.27
N ASN A 159 -1.96 13.13 -8.37
CA ASN A 159 -0.62 12.66 -8.72
C ASN A 159 0.42 13.25 -7.76
N LEU A 160 1.24 12.38 -7.17
CA LEU A 160 2.35 12.73 -6.26
C LEU A 160 3.71 12.59 -6.94
N GLY A 161 3.80 12.99 -8.21
CA GLY A 161 5.06 13.04 -8.95
C GLY A 161 5.31 11.81 -9.83
N THR A 162 4.34 10.92 -10.05
CA THR A 162 4.46 9.86 -11.04
C THR A 162 4.39 10.41 -12.46
N THR A 163 5.34 10.01 -13.30
CA THR A 163 5.42 10.41 -14.69
C THR A 163 5.49 9.21 -15.62
N ILE A 164 5.02 9.38 -16.85
CA ILE A 164 5.01 8.34 -17.87
C ILE A 164 6.41 7.80 -18.22
N ASN A 165 7.46 8.57 -17.90
CA ASN A 165 8.85 8.23 -18.21
C ASN A 165 9.54 7.39 -17.10
N MET A 166 8.85 7.04 -16.01
CA MET A 166 9.45 6.29 -14.91
C MET A 166 9.78 4.84 -15.27
N ALA A 167 9.05 4.26 -16.25
CA ALA A 167 9.29 2.90 -16.74
C ALA A 167 8.73 2.75 -18.17
N PRO A 168 9.08 1.66 -18.90
CA PRO A 168 8.44 1.32 -20.17
C PRO A 168 6.92 1.17 -20.10
N LEU A 169 6.38 0.72 -18.95
CA LEU A 169 4.96 0.75 -18.65
C LEU A 169 4.72 1.41 -17.29
N VAL A 170 3.90 2.48 -17.25
CA VAL A 170 3.49 3.16 -16.02
C VAL A 170 1.98 3.11 -15.92
N ILE A 171 1.46 2.60 -14.79
CA ILE A 171 0.03 2.41 -14.52
C ILE A 171 -0.35 3.23 -13.28
N GLY A 172 -1.33 4.12 -13.41
CA GLY A 172 -1.93 4.83 -12.29
C GLY A 172 -3.20 4.13 -11.81
N VAL A 173 -3.45 4.09 -10.52
CA VAL A 173 -4.67 3.51 -9.94
C VAL A 173 -5.53 4.58 -9.31
N GLY A 174 -6.74 4.76 -9.83
CA GLY A 174 -7.72 5.72 -9.33
C GLY A 174 -7.50 7.16 -9.82
N PRO A 175 -8.21 8.12 -9.22
CA PRO A 175 -8.21 9.52 -9.68
C PRO A 175 -6.89 10.22 -9.38
N GLY A 176 -6.55 11.18 -10.22
CA GLY A 176 -5.35 12.00 -10.14
C GLY A 176 -4.40 11.82 -11.31
N PHE A 177 -4.66 10.85 -12.18
CA PHE A 177 -3.85 10.55 -13.37
C PHE A 177 -4.65 10.75 -14.65
N THR A 178 -3.93 11.13 -15.71
CA THR A 178 -4.44 11.18 -17.09
C THR A 178 -3.65 10.17 -17.92
N ALA A 179 -4.34 9.15 -18.44
CA ALA A 179 -3.76 8.17 -19.35
C ALA A 179 -3.27 8.85 -20.63
N GLY A 180 -2.10 8.44 -21.13
CA GLY A 180 -1.43 9.04 -22.28
C GLY A 180 -0.68 10.35 -21.97
N HIS A 181 -0.74 10.86 -20.72
CA HIS A 181 -0.05 12.07 -20.30
C HIS A 181 0.84 11.82 -19.05
N ASP A 182 0.22 11.53 -17.92
CA ASP A 182 0.95 11.25 -16.66
C ASP A 182 1.45 9.81 -16.58
N VAL A 183 0.64 8.89 -17.08
CA VAL A 183 0.85 7.44 -17.07
C VAL A 183 0.38 6.86 -18.41
N HIS A 184 0.80 5.63 -18.73
CA HIS A 184 0.33 4.93 -19.93
C HIS A 184 -1.13 4.49 -19.81
N LEU A 185 -1.50 3.99 -18.63
CA LEU A 185 -2.83 3.44 -18.34
C LEU A 185 -3.31 3.92 -16.97
N VAL A 186 -4.63 4.11 -16.82
CA VAL A 186 -5.26 4.34 -15.51
C VAL A 186 -6.27 3.24 -15.22
N ILE A 187 -6.27 2.69 -14.01
CA ILE A 187 -7.25 1.71 -13.57
C ILE A 187 -8.34 2.39 -12.73
N GLU A 188 -9.60 2.24 -13.15
CA GLU A 188 -10.75 2.79 -12.42
C GLU A 188 -10.88 2.15 -11.04
N SER A 189 -10.92 2.99 -10.01
CA SER A 189 -11.02 2.54 -8.62
C SER A 189 -12.40 2.79 -7.97
N MET A 190 -13.31 3.49 -8.64
CA MET A 190 -14.66 3.72 -8.13
C MET A 190 -15.48 2.44 -8.20
N ARG A 191 -16.21 2.10 -7.09
CA ARG A 191 -17.15 0.97 -7.10
C ARG A 191 -18.29 1.23 -8.07
N GLY A 192 -18.72 0.19 -8.75
CA GLY A 192 -19.81 0.22 -9.73
C GLY A 192 -19.42 -0.54 -11.01
N HIS A 193 -20.20 -0.31 -12.07
CA HIS A 193 -20.04 -1.02 -13.36
C HIS A 193 -18.63 -0.91 -13.96
N ASN A 194 -17.95 0.24 -13.76
CA ASN A 194 -16.65 0.52 -14.33
C ASN A 194 -15.47 0.16 -13.40
N LEU A 195 -15.72 -0.40 -12.21
CA LEU A 195 -14.63 -0.80 -11.32
C LEU A 195 -13.63 -1.68 -12.05
N ALA A 196 -12.34 -1.34 -11.89
CA ALA A 196 -11.20 -2.02 -12.49
C ALA A 196 -11.10 -1.88 -14.03
N ARG A 197 -11.89 -1.03 -14.68
CA ARG A 197 -11.73 -0.76 -16.12
C ARG A 197 -10.38 -0.14 -16.40
N ILE A 198 -9.69 -0.63 -17.43
CA ILE A 198 -8.46 -0.04 -17.95
C ILE A 198 -8.84 1.13 -18.84
N ILE A 199 -8.28 2.31 -18.56
CA ILE A 199 -8.44 3.54 -19.32
C ILE A 199 -7.11 3.85 -20.03
N THR A 200 -7.14 4.02 -21.33
CA THR A 200 -5.97 4.25 -22.18
C THR A 200 -5.88 5.68 -22.68
N ASP A 201 -6.94 6.44 -22.53
CA ASP A 201 -7.02 7.85 -22.88
C ASP A 201 -7.92 8.59 -21.89
N GLY A 202 -7.43 9.73 -21.36
CA GLY A 202 -8.15 10.54 -20.41
C GLY A 202 -8.06 10.07 -18.96
N MET A 203 -9.10 10.38 -18.18
CA MET A 203 -9.12 10.20 -16.72
C MET A 203 -10.22 9.23 -16.28
N VAL A 204 -10.03 8.61 -15.11
CA VAL A 204 -11.09 7.89 -14.39
C VAL A 204 -12.09 8.85 -13.76
N GLN A 205 -13.19 8.29 -13.21
CA GLN A 205 -14.20 9.10 -12.53
C GLN A 205 -13.60 9.87 -11.35
N PRO A 206 -13.96 11.16 -11.17
CA PRO A 206 -13.46 11.96 -10.07
C PRO A 206 -13.91 11.40 -8.73
N ASN A 207 -13.07 11.58 -7.70
CA ASN A 207 -13.41 11.16 -6.35
C ASN A 207 -14.64 11.93 -5.84
N THR A 208 -15.70 11.20 -5.47
CA THR A 208 -16.92 11.78 -4.92
C THR A 208 -16.83 12.12 -3.44
N GLY A 209 -15.83 11.62 -2.72
CA GLY A 209 -15.73 11.72 -1.26
C GLY A 209 -16.75 10.84 -0.52
N VAL A 210 -17.70 10.20 -1.21
CA VAL A 210 -18.72 9.35 -0.60
C VAL A 210 -18.26 7.89 -0.62
N PRO A 211 -18.19 7.23 0.55
CA PRO A 211 -17.87 5.81 0.65
C PRO A 211 -18.93 4.96 -0.07
N GLY A 212 -18.48 3.82 -0.62
CA GLY A 212 -19.41 2.87 -1.26
C GLY A 212 -20.46 2.35 -0.27
N ASN A 213 -21.68 2.13 -0.77
CA ASN A 213 -22.76 1.55 0.03
C ASN A 213 -22.43 0.09 0.40
N ILE A 214 -22.58 -0.25 1.69
CA ILE A 214 -22.49 -1.62 2.23
C ILE A 214 -23.73 -1.82 3.11
N ALA A 215 -24.62 -2.72 2.71
CA ALA A 215 -25.84 -3.07 3.44
C ALA A 215 -26.69 -1.84 3.88
N GLY A 216 -26.77 -0.82 3.01
CA GLY A 216 -27.52 0.40 3.26
C GLY A 216 -26.74 1.55 3.91
N PHE A 217 -25.53 1.31 4.41
CA PHE A 217 -24.69 2.32 5.04
C PHE A 217 -23.60 2.85 4.09
N THR A 218 -23.33 4.14 4.13
CA THR A 218 -22.31 4.84 3.33
C THR A 218 -21.30 5.56 4.22
N SER A 219 -21.51 6.84 4.48
CA SER A 219 -20.65 7.68 5.33
C SER A 219 -20.69 7.27 6.81
N GLU A 220 -21.81 6.76 7.26
CA GLU A 220 -22.05 6.40 8.66
C GLU A 220 -21.11 5.31 9.16
N ARG A 221 -20.62 4.45 8.26
CA ARG A 221 -19.67 3.38 8.61
C ARG A 221 -18.20 3.83 8.71
N VAL A 222 -17.92 5.06 8.26
CA VAL A 222 -16.58 5.64 8.30
C VAL A 222 -16.44 6.58 9.48
N ILE A 223 -15.48 6.33 10.33
CA ILE A 223 -15.22 7.15 11.51
C ILE A 223 -14.06 8.07 11.25
N HIS A 224 -14.28 9.36 11.41
CA HIS A 224 -13.30 10.40 11.35
C HIS A 224 -12.93 10.88 12.76
N ALA A 225 -11.70 11.29 12.94
CA ALA A 225 -11.19 11.77 14.20
C ALA A 225 -11.94 13.03 14.66
N PRO A 226 -12.58 13.01 15.84
CA PRO A 226 -13.27 14.17 16.40
C PRO A 226 -12.32 15.26 16.93
N ALA A 227 -11.02 14.94 17.07
CA ALA A 227 -9.98 15.87 17.51
C ALA A 227 -8.61 15.44 16.93
N ALA A 228 -7.64 16.35 16.93
CA ALA A 228 -6.25 16.02 16.67
C ALA A 228 -5.62 15.31 17.89
N GLY A 229 -4.69 14.38 17.67
CA GLY A 229 -3.98 13.70 18.75
C GLY A 229 -3.46 12.30 18.40
N TYR A 230 -3.05 11.59 19.44
CA TYR A 230 -2.55 10.20 19.39
C TYR A 230 -3.67 9.24 19.76
N ILE A 231 -3.87 8.21 18.95
CA ILE A 231 -4.92 7.20 19.20
C ILE A 231 -4.43 6.10 20.14
N TYR A 232 -5.32 5.68 21.03
CA TYR A 232 -5.20 4.50 21.86
C TYR A 232 -6.38 3.57 21.57
N ASP A 233 -6.08 2.31 21.22
CA ASP A 233 -7.08 1.32 20.82
C ASP A 233 -7.77 0.73 22.06
N VAL A 234 -9.09 0.91 22.18
CA VAL A 234 -9.95 0.25 23.19
C VAL A 234 -10.48 -1.08 22.63
N ARG A 235 -10.71 -1.13 21.33
CA ARG A 235 -11.16 -2.30 20.57
C ARG A 235 -10.16 -2.63 19.48
N LYS A 236 -10.31 -3.81 18.87
CA LYS A 236 -9.43 -4.31 17.81
C LYS A 236 -10.20 -4.54 16.51
N ILE A 237 -9.48 -4.60 15.40
CA ILE A 237 -10.04 -5.06 14.12
C ILE A 237 -10.57 -6.48 14.30
N GLY A 238 -11.82 -6.71 13.90
CA GLY A 238 -12.55 -7.96 14.09
C GLY A 238 -13.52 -7.96 15.28
N ASP A 239 -13.42 -7.00 16.20
CA ASP A 239 -14.39 -6.91 17.31
C ASP A 239 -15.77 -6.48 16.78
N ILE A 240 -16.81 -7.10 17.33
CA ILE A 240 -18.21 -6.68 17.14
C ILE A 240 -18.51 -5.60 18.17
N VAL A 241 -19.08 -4.50 17.71
CA VAL A 241 -19.45 -3.34 18.54
C VAL A 241 -20.90 -2.92 18.30
N GLN A 242 -21.52 -2.37 19.34
CA GLN A 242 -22.81 -1.71 19.23
C GLN A 242 -22.60 -0.21 18.94
N LYS A 243 -23.56 0.40 18.25
CA LYS A 243 -23.58 1.87 18.08
C LYS A 243 -23.46 2.55 19.44
N GLY A 244 -22.44 3.43 19.58
CA GLY A 244 -22.15 4.15 20.82
C GLY A 244 -21.05 3.53 21.67
N ASP A 245 -20.63 2.29 21.41
CA ASP A 245 -19.49 1.68 22.13
C ASP A 245 -18.21 2.46 21.90
N GLU A 246 -17.41 2.66 22.94
CA GLU A 246 -16.08 3.26 22.84
C GLU A 246 -15.14 2.27 22.12
N ILE A 247 -14.54 2.73 21.01
CA ILE A 247 -13.62 1.91 20.19
C ILE A 247 -12.17 2.36 20.32
N ALA A 248 -11.94 3.64 20.60
CA ALA A 248 -10.62 4.22 20.78
C ALA A 248 -10.69 5.50 21.62
N ARG A 249 -9.53 5.99 22.02
CA ARG A 249 -9.32 7.26 22.74
C ARG A 249 -8.30 8.11 22.02
N ILE A 250 -8.51 9.41 21.98
CA ILE A 250 -7.56 10.35 21.37
C ILE A 250 -6.97 11.22 22.50
N TYR A 251 -5.66 11.13 22.65
CA TYR A 251 -4.88 11.95 23.57
C TYR A 251 -4.29 13.15 22.85
N PRO A 252 -4.38 14.38 23.40
CA PRO A 252 -3.98 15.58 22.68
C PRO A 252 -2.48 15.67 22.40
N ASP A 253 -1.66 15.04 23.23
CA ASP A 253 -0.20 15.07 23.15
C ASP A 253 0.43 13.73 23.55
N LYS A 254 1.71 13.57 23.23
CA LYS A 254 2.45 12.33 23.47
C LYS A 254 2.56 11.98 24.96
N GLY A 255 2.75 12.99 25.83
CA GLY A 255 2.85 12.78 27.29
C GLY A 255 1.54 12.24 27.87
N SER A 256 0.40 12.82 27.49
CA SER A 256 -0.93 12.34 27.87
C SER A 256 -1.20 10.93 27.37
N TYR A 257 -0.79 10.61 26.13
CA TYR A 257 -0.90 9.28 25.56
C TYR A 257 -0.03 8.26 26.32
N ASP A 258 1.25 8.54 26.57
CA ASP A 258 2.18 7.62 27.22
C ASP A 258 1.77 7.31 28.67
N ASN A 259 1.25 8.29 29.39
CA ASN A 259 0.83 8.17 30.78
C ASN A 259 -0.66 7.77 30.94
N LYS A 260 -1.42 7.60 29.85
CA LYS A 260 -2.85 7.26 29.85
C LYS A 260 -3.67 8.18 30.78
N LEU A 261 -3.46 9.49 30.66
CA LEU A 261 -4.13 10.49 31.49
C LEU A 261 -5.66 10.44 31.30
N SER A 262 -6.40 11.00 32.24
CA SER A 262 -7.88 10.99 32.20
C SER A 262 -8.47 11.93 31.14
N GLU A 263 -7.68 12.91 30.66
CA GLU A 263 -8.09 13.86 29.62
C GLU A 263 -7.86 13.26 28.24
N TYR A 264 -8.90 12.74 27.64
CA TYR A 264 -8.92 12.22 26.27
C TYR A 264 -10.28 12.47 25.61
N VAL A 265 -10.31 12.40 24.29
CA VAL A 265 -11.55 12.46 23.52
C VAL A 265 -11.94 11.03 23.13
N PRO A 266 -13.12 10.52 23.54
CA PRO A 266 -13.56 9.18 23.16
C PRO A 266 -13.97 9.14 21.69
N VAL A 267 -13.65 8.01 21.06
CA VAL A 267 -14.11 7.67 19.71
C VAL A 267 -15.12 6.54 19.83
N ASN A 268 -16.36 6.80 19.43
CA ASN A 268 -17.45 5.83 19.55
C ASN A 268 -17.85 5.24 18.19
N ALA A 269 -18.29 4.00 18.22
CA ALA A 269 -18.87 3.32 17.06
C ALA A 269 -20.11 4.09 16.56
N THR A 270 -20.11 4.44 15.29
CA THR A 270 -21.19 5.19 14.63
C THR A 270 -22.38 4.31 14.26
N ILE A 271 -22.12 3.02 14.04
CA ILE A 271 -23.11 1.97 13.73
C ILE A 271 -22.74 0.68 14.48
N THR A 272 -23.71 -0.23 14.61
CA THR A 272 -23.47 -1.61 15.05
C THR A 272 -22.83 -2.40 13.92
N GLY A 273 -21.83 -3.24 14.22
CA GLY A 273 -21.14 -4.08 13.26
C GLY A 273 -19.74 -4.49 13.69
N ILE A 274 -18.93 -4.95 12.73
CA ILE A 274 -17.56 -5.37 12.94
C ILE A 274 -16.60 -4.20 12.66
N ILE A 275 -15.63 -3.96 13.54
CA ILE A 275 -14.51 -3.05 13.25
C ILE A 275 -13.68 -3.68 12.15
N ARG A 276 -13.87 -3.23 10.92
CA ARG A 276 -13.17 -3.74 9.73
C ARG A 276 -11.82 -3.08 9.52
N GLY A 277 -11.69 -1.86 9.97
CA GLY A 277 -10.46 -1.08 9.89
C GLY A 277 -10.33 -0.14 11.07
N LEU A 278 -9.12 -0.03 11.59
CA LEU A 278 -8.73 0.87 12.66
C LEU A 278 -7.28 1.27 12.43
N ILE A 279 -6.98 2.56 12.46
CA ILE A 279 -5.61 3.05 12.30
C ILE A 279 -4.73 2.52 13.43
N ARG A 280 -3.41 2.46 13.20
CA ARG A 280 -2.47 1.92 14.18
C ARG A 280 -2.46 2.73 15.47
N GLU A 281 -2.45 2.03 16.62
CA GLU A 281 -2.28 2.63 17.93
C GLU A 281 -0.99 3.47 17.99
N GLY A 282 -1.07 4.62 18.64
CA GLY A 282 0.04 5.58 18.75
C GLY A 282 0.22 6.47 17.50
N TYR A 283 -0.60 6.31 16.46
CA TYR A 283 -0.57 7.18 15.29
C TYR A 283 -1.10 8.58 15.67
N TYR A 284 -0.38 9.64 15.25
CA TYR A 284 -0.81 11.03 15.39
C TYR A 284 -1.53 11.50 14.12
N PHE A 285 -2.68 12.11 14.28
CA PHE A 285 -3.46 12.67 13.16
C PHE A 285 -4.12 14.00 13.54
N LYS A 286 -4.59 14.70 12.50
CA LYS A 286 -5.39 15.92 12.63
C LYS A 286 -6.87 15.58 12.76
N GLU A 287 -7.65 16.48 13.33
CA GLU A 287 -9.12 16.40 13.31
C GLU A 287 -9.64 16.18 11.87
N GLY A 288 -10.69 15.38 11.74
CA GLY A 288 -11.30 15.01 10.46
C GLY A 288 -10.56 13.90 9.71
N PHE A 289 -9.43 13.41 10.22
CA PHE A 289 -8.73 12.29 9.59
C PHE A 289 -9.54 11.00 9.71
N LYS A 290 -9.58 10.18 8.66
CA LYS A 290 -10.27 8.88 8.69
C LYS A 290 -9.48 7.88 9.53
N ILE A 291 -10.07 7.41 10.65
CA ILE A 291 -9.40 6.56 11.62
C ILE A 291 -9.95 5.14 11.72
N ALA A 292 -11.23 4.92 11.35
CA ALA A 292 -11.82 3.58 11.40
C ALA A 292 -12.89 3.38 10.32
N ASP A 293 -13.27 2.11 10.14
CA ASP A 293 -14.31 1.64 9.22
C ASP A 293 -15.06 0.47 9.87
N ILE A 294 -16.39 0.56 10.00
CA ILE A 294 -17.25 -0.49 10.54
C ILE A 294 -18.01 -1.16 9.41
N ASP A 295 -18.03 -2.48 9.35
CA ASP A 295 -18.85 -3.27 8.46
C ASP A 295 -20.12 -3.70 9.19
N PRO A 296 -21.32 -3.30 8.74
CA PRO A 296 -22.57 -3.66 9.41
C PRO A 296 -22.93 -5.16 9.30
N ARG A 297 -22.20 -5.94 8.50
CA ARG A 297 -22.43 -7.36 8.26
C ARG A 297 -21.66 -8.20 9.26
N GLU A 298 -22.26 -8.53 10.40
CA GLU A 298 -21.60 -9.27 11.50
C GLU A 298 -21.10 -10.66 11.10
N GLY A 299 -21.69 -11.29 10.07
CA GLY A 299 -21.22 -12.59 9.54
C GLY A 299 -19.94 -12.54 8.69
N GLU A 300 -19.42 -11.35 8.41
CA GLU A 300 -18.31 -11.13 7.46
C GLU A 300 -16.95 -10.90 8.13
N LEU A 301 -16.75 -11.49 9.32
CA LEU A 301 -15.52 -11.33 10.11
C LEU A 301 -14.25 -11.66 9.33
N SER A 302 -14.25 -12.72 8.53
CA SER A 302 -13.11 -13.13 7.71
C SER A 302 -12.65 -12.06 6.73
N ASN A 303 -13.57 -11.18 6.30
CA ASN A 303 -13.26 -10.08 5.38
C ASN A 303 -12.36 -9.00 5.99
N CYS A 304 -12.21 -8.98 7.32
CA CYS A 304 -11.26 -8.09 7.99
C CYS A 304 -9.81 -8.46 7.69
N PHE A 305 -9.55 -9.75 7.41
CA PHE A 305 -8.23 -10.35 7.30
C PHE A 305 -7.89 -10.84 5.89
N THR A 306 -8.75 -10.53 4.90
CA THR A 306 -8.55 -10.95 3.52
C THR A 306 -8.61 -9.77 2.55
N ILE A 307 -7.92 -9.92 1.42
CA ILE A 307 -7.88 -8.95 0.32
C ILE A 307 -9.30 -8.75 -0.21
N SER A 308 -9.77 -7.50 -0.29
CA SER A 308 -11.13 -7.18 -0.69
C SER A 308 -11.42 -7.51 -2.15
N ASP A 309 -12.72 -7.68 -2.47
CA ASP A 309 -13.25 -7.77 -3.83
C ASP A 309 -12.73 -6.63 -4.73
N LYS A 310 -12.76 -5.40 -4.22
CA LYS A 310 -12.26 -4.22 -4.92
C LYS A 310 -10.76 -4.34 -5.23
N ALA A 311 -9.95 -4.70 -4.25
CA ALA A 311 -8.51 -4.85 -4.41
C ALA A 311 -8.18 -5.98 -5.41
N ARG A 312 -8.90 -7.13 -5.31
CA ARG A 312 -8.75 -8.25 -6.28
C ARG A 312 -9.15 -7.88 -7.70
N SER A 313 -10.22 -7.10 -7.88
CA SER A 313 -10.66 -6.66 -9.21
C SER A 313 -9.62 -5.72 -9.84
N ILE A 314 -9.18 -4.70 -9.11
CA ILE A 314 -8.12 -3.77 -9.57
C ILE A 314 -6.83 -4.52 -9.90
N ALA A 315 -6.40 -5.42 -9.02
CA ALA A 315 -5.22 -6.25 -9.23
C ALA A 315 -5.32 -7.14 -10.48
N GLY A 316 -6.53 -7.59 -10.82
CA GLY A 316 -6.81 -8.33 -12.06
C GLY A 316 -6.47 -7.51 -13.30
N SER A 317 -6.94 -6.27 -13.36
CA SER A 317 -6.69 -5.39 -14.50
C SER A 317 -5.22 -4.92 -14.57
N VAL A 318 -4.57 -4.72 -13.43
CA VAL A 318 -3.13 -4.44 -13.43
C VAL A 318 -2.36 -5.64 -13.98
N LEU A 319 -2.69 -6.88 -13.57
CA LEU A 319 -2.06 -8.09 -14.12
C LEU A 319 -2.34 -8.25 -15.62
N GLU A 320 -3.57 -7.95 -16.08
CA GLU A 320 -3.92 -7.95 -17.52
C GLU A 320 -3.01 -7.00 -18.29
N ALA A 321 -2.85 -5.76 -17.80
CA ALA A 321 -2.00 -4.76 -18.42
C ALA A 321 -0.52 -5.19 -18.47
N VAL A 322 -0.01 -5.73 -17.35
CA VAL A 322 1.37 -6.25 -17.24
C VAL A 322 1.58 -7.43 -18.18
N SER A 323 0.65 -8.36 -18.23
CA SER A 323 0.73 -9.54 -19.12
C SER A 323 0.68 -9.14 -20.59
N ALA A 324 -0.18 -8.20 -20.97
CA ALA A 324 -0.21 -7.69 -22.34
C ALA A 324 1.12 -7.03 -22.72
N PHE A 325 1.70 -6.21 -21.81
CA PHE A 325 3.01 -5.60 -22.02
C PHE A 325 4.12 -6.65 -22.17
N GLU A 326 4.15 -7.69 -21.31
CA GLU A 326 5.11 -8.79 -21.36
C GLU A 326 5.07 -9.52 -22.71
N HIS A 327 3.89 -9.71 -23.27
CA HIS A 327 3.69 -10.42 -24.54
C HIS A 327 3.71 -9.49 -25.77
N GLY A 328 4.00 -8.21 -25.60
CA GLY A 328 4.00 -7.24 -26.70
C GLY A 328 2.63 -7.01 -27.33
N VAL A 329 1.56 -7.32 -26.59
CA VAL A 329 0.18 -7.08 -27.01
C VAL A 329 -0.18 -5.62 -26.72
N LYS A 330 -0.66 -4.92 -27.73
CA LYS A 330 -1.15 -3.57 -27.54
C LYS A 330 -2.49 -3.61 -26.79
N ILE A 331 -2.57 -2.90 -25.67
CA ILE A 331 -3.80 -2.78 -24.88
C ILE A 331 -4.71 -1.70 -25.50
N TYR A 332 -4.98 -1.67 -26.71
CA TYR A 332 -5.74 -0.67 -27.48
C TYR A 332 -4.89 0.29 -28.29
#